data_b3429207f1351b18683acf601a2969b4
#
_entry.id   b3429207f1351b18683acf601a2969b4
#
_cell.length_a   1.000
_cell.length_b   1.000
_cell.length_c   1.000
_cell.angle_alpha   90.00
_cell.angle_beta   90.00
_cell.angle_gamma   90.00
#
_symmetry.space_group_name_H-M   'P 1'
#
loop_
_entity.id
_entity.type
_entity.pdbx_description
1 polymer ?
#
loop_
_entity_poly.entity_id
_entity_poly.type
_entity_poly.pdbx_seq_one_letter_code
_entity_poly.pdbx_strand_id
1 'polypeptide(L)'
;FRRAEIPLAYSEGFSPRPRISFGLALSTGYETLAEYLDADLQVDPGFDSEDTPLRLTAALPGGVDVVAVAPIDAHALSLQQDVTSTSWRIELVTDERAEVEAAALAALAAPTIIATRIRKGQQSTDDLRPSLLGLAVLPAGDATHATSNVVFTAELATQPRALRPAELIGAVWPAVEDVRVLRTHQWIERDGARWEPLPSGATDALHAQVRAS
;
A
#
# COMPACT_ATOMS: atom_id res chain seq x y z
N PHE A 1 -12.76 -15.37 6.06
CA PHE A 1 -12.57 -16.79 5.72
C PHE A 1 -13.67 -17.65 6.34
N ARG A 2 -13.86 -17.68 7.67
CA ARG A 2 -14.87 -18.55 8.30
C ARG A 2 -16.31 -18.31 7.80
N ARG A 3 -16.75 -17.05 7.62
CA ARG A 3 -18.06 -16.72 7.06
C ARG A 3 -18.18 -17.11 5.59
N ALA A 4 -17.09 -17.08 4.86
CA ALA A 4 -17.02 -17.48 3.46
C ALA A 4 -16.82 -19.00 3.31
N GLU A 5 -16.76 -19.75 4.40
CA GLU A 5 -16.54 -21.21 4.43
C GLU A 5 -15.25 -21.63 3.70
N ILE A 6 -14.20 -20.80 3.80
CA ILE A 6 -12.90 -21.10 3.21
C ILE A 6 -12.02 -21.70 4.29
N PRO A 7 -11.49 -22.93 4.08
CA PRO A 7 -10.80 -23.72 5.09
C PRO A 7 -9.38 -23.20 5.32
N LEU A 8 -9.18 -22.31 6.28
CA LEU A 8 -7.84 -21.86 6.69
C LEU A 8 -7.06 -22.95 7.41
N ALA A 9 -5.76 -23.00 7.17
CA ALA A 9 -4.83 -23.73 7.99
C ALA A 9 -4.53 -22.94 9.29
N TYR A 10 -4.23 -23.68 10.34
CA TYR A 10 -3.90 -23.13 11.66
C TYR A 10 -2.52 -23.59 12.10
N SER A 11 -1.87 -22.79 12.93
CA SER A 11 -0.62 -23.18 13.57
C SER A 11 -0.85 -24.31 14.58
N GLU A 12 0.16 -25.12 14.79
CA GLU A 12 0.16 -26.13 15.87
C GLU A 12 0.35 -25.49 17.24
N GLY A 13 -0.10 -26.17 18.30
CA GLY A 13 0.13 -25.77 19.70
C GLY A 13 -1.15 -25.48 20.49
N PHE A 14 -0.99 -25.01 21.73
CA PHE A 14 -2.08 -24.78 22.68
C PHE A 14 -3.05 -23.66 22.29
N SER A 15 -2.66 -22.75 21.40
CA SER A 15 -3.47 -21.63 20.96
C SER A 15 -3.33 -21.49 19.43
N PRO A 16 -4.02 -22.35 18.66
CA PRO A 16 -3.94 -22.33 17.21
C PRO A 16 -4.34 -20.97 16.64
N ARG A 17 -3.54 -20.42 15.76
CA ARG A 17 -3.81 -19.17 15.05
C ARG A 17 -3.97 -19.44 13.56
N PRO A 18 -4.92 -18.76 12.88
CA PRO A 18 -5.03 -18.87 11.43
C PRO A 18 -3.71 -18.42 10.77
N ARG A 19 -3.28 -19.17 9.78
CA ARG A 19 -2.08 -18.88 9.01
C ARG A 19 -2.42 -17.87 7.92
N ILE A 20 -2.44 -16.60 8.32
CA ILE A 20 -2.66 -15.44 7.44
C ILE A 20 -1.52 -14.47 7.67
N SER A 21 -0.90 -14.00 6.59
CA SER A 21 0.14 -12.99 6.62
C SER A 21 -0.26 -11.81 5.73
N PHE A 22 -0.34 -10.62 6.31
CA PHE A 22 -0.51 -9.39 5.55
C PHE A 22 0.85 -8.93 5.03
N GLY A 23 0.87 -8.44 3.80
CA GLY A 23 2.08 -7.91 3.19
C GLY A 23 2.58 -6.68 3.94
N LEU A 24 2.08 -5.54 3.59
CA LEU A 24 2.42 -4.26 4.20
C LEU A 24 1.15 -3.66 4.80
N ALA A 25 0.92 -3.95 6.08
CA ALA A 25 -0.29 -3.52 6.78
C ALA A 25 -0.54 -2.01 6.58
N LEU A 26 -1.76 -1.68 6.16
CA LEU A 26 -2.20 -0.32 5.94
C LEU A 26 -2.35 0.42 7.28
N SER A 27 -1.96 1.70 7.32
CA SER A 27 -2.22 2.54 8.49
C SER A 27 -3.71 2.85 8.61
N THR A 28 -4.21 2.94 9.84
CA THR A 28 -5.61 3.33 10.10
C THR A 28 -5.90 4.70 9.47
N GLY A 29 -7.03 4.83 8.80
CA GLY A 29 -7.44 6.05 8.12
C GLY A 29 -6.97 6.16 6.65
N TYR A 30 -6.13 5.24 6.18
CA TYR A 30 -5.68 5.20 4.80
C TYR A 30 -6.56 4.27 3.96
N GLU A 31 -6.63 4.54 2.68
CA GLU A 31 -7.31 3.73 1.67
C GLU A 31 -6.30 2.91 0.85
N THR A 32 -6.77 1.85 0.21
CA THR A 32 -5.92 1.05 -0.68
C THR A 32 -6.70 0.41 -1.80
N LEU A 33 -6.08 0.34 -2.97
CA LEU A 33 -6.47 -0.50 -4.11
C LEU A 33 -5.60 -1.75 -4.21
N ALA A 34 -4.55 -1.83 -3.38
CA ALA A 34 -3.51 -2.85 -3.44
C ALA A 34 -3.20 -3.38 -2.04
N GLU A 35 -4.18 -3.99 -1.38
CA GLU A 35 -3.98 -4.76 -0.15
C GLU A 35 -3.83 -6.22 -0.51
N TYR A 36 -2.73 -6.83 -0.09
CA TYR A 36 -2.44 -8.24 -0.33
C TYR A 36 -2.26 -8.99 0.98
N LEU A 37 -2.70 -10.22 1.00
CA LEU A 37 -2.45 -11.15 2.08
C LEU A 37 -2.20 -12.56 1.53
N ASP A 38 -1.34 -13.29 2.20
CA ASP A 38 -1.14 -14.73 2.00
C ASP A 38 -1.97 -15.48 3.03
N ALA A 39 -2.59 -16.57 2.63
CA ALA A 39 -3.35 -17.44 3.51
C ALA A 39 -3.05 -18.91 3.16
N ASP A 40 -2.63 -19.68 4.17
CA ASP A 40 -2.51 -21.12 4.02
C ASP A 40 -3.91 -21.75 4.15
N LEU A 41 -4.26 -22.59 3.21
CA LEU A 41 -5.54 -23.29 3.22
C LEU A 41 -5.33 -24.78 3.53
N GLN A 42 -6.32 -25.37 4.21
CA GLN A 42 -6.48 -26.82 4.27
C GLN A 42 -7.28 -27.23 3.05
N VAL A 43 -6.59 -27.42 1.91
CA VAL A 43 -7.27 -27.67 0.65
C VAL A 43 -7.58 -29.15 0.47
N ASP A 44 -8.84 -29.44 0.20
CA ASP A 44 -9.25 -30.63 -0.51
C ASP A 44 -8.92 -30.49 -2.00
N PRO A 45 -8.61 -31.62 -2.70
CA PRO A 45 -8.36 -31.60 -4.15
C PRO A 45 -9.46 -30.97 -5.01
N GLY A 46 -10.64 -30.69 -4.44
CA GLY A 46 -11.78 -30.06 -5.11
C GLY A 46 -11.99 -28.58 -4.74
N PHE A 47 -11.04 -27.92 -4.09
CA PHE A 47 -11.17 -26.49 -3.79
C PHE A 47 -11.15 -25.66 -5.07
N ASP A 48 -12.29 -25.03 -5.37
CA ASP A 48 -12.41 -24.11 -6.49
C ASP A 48 -12.00 -22.69 -6.04
N SER A 49 -10.95 -22.16 -6.67
CA SER A 49 -10.47 -20.81 -6.41
C SER A 49 -11.26 -19.74 -7.17
N GLU A 50 -12.03 -20.11 -8.21
CA GLU A 50 -12.73 -19.14 -9.07
C GLU A 50 -13.82 -18.38 -8.31
N ASP A 51 -14.60 -19.06 -7.47
CA ASP A 51 -15.66 -18.45 -6.66
C ASP A 51 -15.14 -17.78 -5.38
N THR A 52 -13.89 -17.99 -5.02
CA THR A 52 -13.30 -17.51 -3.75
C THR A 52 -13.36 -15.98 -3.59
N PRO A 53 -13.06 -15.15 -4.62
CA PRO A 53 -13.18 -13.70 -4.51
C PRO A 53 -14.60 -13.25 -4.16
N LEU A 54 -15.62 -13.80 -4.83
CA LEU A 54 -17.02 -13.44 -4.57
C LEU A 54 -17.48 -13.85 -3.17
N ARG A 55 -17.11 -15.04 -2.73
CA ARG A 55 -17.44 -15.55 -1.39
C ARG A 55 -16.79 -14.71 -0.28
N LEU A 56 -15.53 -14.32 -0.47
CA LEU A 56 -14.83 -13.45 0.48
C LEU A 56 -15.45 -12.06 0.50
N THR A 57 -15.69 -11.44 -0.65
CA THR A 57 -16.33 -10.12 -0.75
C THR A 57 -17.67 -10.11 -0.03
N ALA A 58 -18.54 -11.12 -0.27
CA ALA A 58 -19.84 -11.23 0.40
C ALA A 58 -19.74 -11.37 1.93
N ALA A 59 -18.62 -11.85 2.44
CA ALA A 59 -18.37 -12.04 3.88
C ALA A 59 -17.68 -10.84 4.56
N LEU A 60 -17.22 -9.85 3.79
CA LEU A 60 -16.50 -8.67 4.26
C LEU A 60 -17.46 -7.47 4.48
N PRO A 61 -17.05 -6.46 5.25
CA PRO A 61 -17.78 -5.20 5.34
C PRO A 61 -17.90 -4.50 3.98
N GLY A 62 -18.95 -3.69 3.80
CA GLY A 62 -19.08 -2.86 2.60
C GLY A 62 -17.88 -1.96 2.38
N GLY A 63 -17.45 -1.82 1.13
CA GLY A 63 -16.26 -1.06 0.74
C GLY A 63 -14.94 -1.86 0.77
N VAL A 64 -15.02 -3.18 1.05
CA VAL A 64 -13.87 -4.09 0.97
C VAL A 64 -14.21 -5.22 0.02
N ASP A 65 -13.58 -5.21 -1.15
CA ASP A 65 -13.80 -6.20 -2.19
C ASP A 65 -12.53 -7.03 -2.42
N VAL A 66 -12.72 -8.34 -2.59
CA VAL A 66 -11.62 -9.24 -3.00
C VAL A 66 -11.65 -9.34 -4.52
N VAL A 67 -10.63 -8.82 -5.15
CA VAL A 67 -10.56 -8.70 -6.61
C VAL A 67 -10.08 -10.00 -7.25
N ALA A 68 -9.08 -10.64 -6.63
CA ALA A 68 -8.49 -11.85 -7.17
C ALA A 68 -7.88 -12.72 -6.08
N VAL A 69 -7.77 -14.00 -6.38
CA VAL A 69 -7.06 -15.01 -5.60
C VAL A 69 -6.22 -15.84 -6.56
N ALA A 70 -4.96 -16.07 -6.22
CA ALA A 70 -4.09 -16.92 -6.99
C ALA A 70 -3.29 -17.87 -6.07
N PRO A 71 -3.01 -19.09 -6.49
CA PRO A 71 -2.10 -19.96 -5.77
C PRO A 71 -0.67 -19.40 -5.83
N ILE A 72 0.05 -19.51 -4.73
CA ILE A 72 1.48 -19.17 -4.64
C ILE A 72 2.30 -20.39 -4.32
N ASP A 73 3.56 -20.39 -4.73
CA ASP A 73 4.50 -21.45 -4.40
C ASP A 73 4.73 -21.53 -2.89
N ALA A 74 4.80 -22.73 -2.33
CA ALA A 74 5.05 -22.95 -0.90
C ALA A 74 6.42 -22.41 -0.42
N HIS A 75 7.35 -22.16 -1.33
CA HIS A 75 8.67 -21.58 -1.07
C HIS A 75 8.76 -20.10 -1.47
N ALA A 76 7.65 -19.47 -1.89
CA ALA A 76 7.63 -18.05 -2.18
C ALA A 76 8.05 -17.24 -0.96
N LEU A 77 8.73 -16.13 -1.21
CA LEU A 77 9.02 -15.16 -0.15
C LEU A 77 7.71 -14.56 0.38
N SER A 78 7.68 -14.24 1.66
CA SER A 78 6.53 -13.50 2.19
C SER A 78 6.41 -12.13 1.50
N LEU A 79 5.21 -11.60 1.39
CA LEU A 79 4.96 -10.26 0.82
C LEU A 79 5.84 -9.17 1.45
N GLN A 80 6.10 -9.25 2.76
CA GLN A 80 6.98 -8.30 3.46
C GLN A 80 8.45 -8.36 3.00
N GLN A 81 8.90 -9.51 2.52
CA GLN A 81 10.26 -9.70 2.01
C GLN A 81 10.34 -9.42 0.51
N ASP A 82 9.25 -9.64 -0.21
CA ASP A 82 9.23 -9.61 -1.66
C ASP A 82 8.86 -8.24 -2.23
N VAL A 83 7.94 -7.52 -1.60
CA VAL A 83 7.56 -6.18 -2.04
C VAL A 83 8.69 -5.20 -1.77
N THR A 84 9.17 -4.54 -2.83
CA THR A 84 10.32 -3.62 -2.80
C THR A 84 9.92 -2.15 -2.72
N SER A 85 8.75 -1.79 -3.26
CA SER A 85 8.22 -0.43 -3.20
C SER A 85 6.69 -0.39 -3.21
N THR A 86 6.14 0.76 -2.87
CA THR A 86 4.71 1.05 -2.89
C THR A 86 4.45 2.38 -3.56
N SER A 87 3.38 2.45 -4.36
CA SER A 87 2.91 3.70 -4.97
C SER A 87 1.71 4.25 -4.21
N TRP A 88 1.72 5.57 -4.04
CA TRP A 88 0.72 6.30 -3.29
C TRP A 88 0.18 7.48 -4.07
N ARG A 89 -1.09 7.79 -3.87
CA ARG A 89 -1.74 9.04 -4.24
C ARG A 89 -2.14 9.74 -2.96
N ILE A 90 -1.69 10.97 -2.77
CA ILE A 90 -1.85 11.72 -1.53
C ILE A 90 -2.43 13.09 -1.87
N GLU A 91 -3.46 13.48 -1.13
CA GLU A 91 -4.14 14.74 -1.26
C GLU A 91 -3.90 15.59 -0.01
N LEU A 92 -3.36 16.79 -0.19
CA LEU A 92 -3.05 17.76 0.86
C LEU A 92 -4.06 18.90 0.88
N VAL A 93 -4.41 19.38 2.07
CA VAL A 93 -5.27 20.55 2.25
C VAL A 93 -4.41 21.81 2.14
N THR A 94 -4.32 22.36 0.96
CA THR A 94 -3.62 23.64 0.74
C THR A 94 -3.98 24.23 -0.62
N ASP A 95 -4.05 25.54 -0.72
CA ASP A 95 -4.17 26.30 -1.96
C ASP A 95 -2.79 26.78 -2.48
N GLU A 96 -1.73 26.56 -1.72
CA GLU A 96 -0.36 26.96 -2.05
C GLU A 96 0.37 25.92 -2.93
N ARG A 97 -0.22 25.63 -4.08
CA ARG A 97 0.29 24.64 -5.02
C ARG A 97 1.77 24.86 -5.38
N ALA A 98 2.17 26.07 -5.64
CA ALA A 98 3.54 26.39 -6.01
C ALA A 98 4.56 26.06 -4.92
N GLU A 99 4.19 26.19 -3.66
CA GLU A 99 5.03 25.83 -2.52
C GLU A 99 5.14 24.30 -2.39
N VAL A 100 4.03 23.58 -2.61
CA VAL A 100 4.05 22.10 -2.62
C VAL A 100 4.96 21.59 -3.73
N GLU A 101 4.86 22.15 -4.93
CA GLU A 101 5.70 21.78 -6.07
C GLU A 101 7.19 22.07 -5.81
N ALA A 102 7.49 23.26 -5.27
CA ALA A 102 8.86 23.64 -4.93
C ALA A 102 9.47 22.72 -3.86
N ALA A 103 8.71 22.39 -2.81
CA ALA A 103 9.15 21.48 -1.76
C ALA A 103 9.35 20.04 -2.29
N ALA A 104 8.48 19.55 -3.18
CA ALA A 104 8.64 18.26 -3.82
C ALA A 104 9.93 18.17 -4.65
N LEU A 105 10.19 19.20 -5.47
CA LEU A 105 11.43 19.28 -6.26
C LEU A 105 12.67 19.37 -5.37
N ALA A 106 12.62 20.18 -4.30
CA ALA A 106 13.70 20.29 -3.33
C ALA A 106 13.98 18.94 -2.63
N ALA A 107 12.93 18.20 -2.24
CA ALA A 107 13.05 16.88 -1.63
C ALA A 107 13.73 15.86 -2.56
N LEU A 108 13.38 15.87 -3.85
CA LEU A 108 14.00 14.99 -4.84
C LEU A 108 15.47 15.36 -5.11
N ALA A 109 15.82 16.64 -5.07
CA ALA A 109 17.17 17.13 -5.29
C ALA A 109 18.07 17.05 -4.04
N ALA A 110 17.48 16.92 -2.86
CA ALA A 110 18.21 16.90 -1.60
C ALA A 110 19.12 15.66 -1.50
N PRO A 111 20.35 15.78 -1.00
CA PRO A 111 21.21 14.63 -0.75
C PRO A 111 20.73 13.79 0.43
N THR A 112 20.00 14.40 1.38
CA THR A 112 19.44 13.76 2.57
C THR A 112 18.11 14.41 2.94
N ILE A 113 17.20 13.64 3.52
CA ILE A 113 15.94 14.11 4.12
C ILE A 113 15.90 13.54 5.55
N ILE A 114 16.28 14.35 6.51
CA ILE A 114 16.41 13.93 7.90
C ILE A 114 15.04 14.05 8.60
N ALA A 115 14.52 12.93 9.10
CA ALA A 115 13.33 12.89 9.93
C ALA A 115 13.65 12.33 11.32
N THR A 116 13.11 12.98 12.34
CA THR A 116 13.23 12.55 13.73
C THR A 116 11.87 12.01 14.21
N ARG A 117 11.89 10.84 14.79
CA ARG A 117 10.70 10.22 15.40
C ARG A 117 10.95 9.83 16.84
N ILE A 118 9.90 9.86 17.64
CA ILE A 118 9.93 9.37 19.00
C ILE A 118 9.10 8.10 19.09
N ARG A 119 9.74 6.99 19.48
CA ARG A 119 9.06 5.71 19.71
C ARG A 119 9.41 5.18 21.11
N LYS A 120 8.38 4.94 21.94
CA LYS A 120 8.54 4.46 23.32
C LYS A 120 9.51 5.32 24.15
N GLY A 121 9.48 6.66 23.95
CA GLY A 121 10.36 7.59 24.64
C GLY A 121 11.80 7.67 24.10
N GLN A 122 12.14 6.87 23.09
CA GLN A 122 13.43 6.94 22.41
C GLN A 122 13.31 7.74 21.10
N GLN A 123 14.22 8.69 20.93
CA GLN A 123 14.36 9.47 19.69
C GLN A 123 15.24 8.69 18.71
N SER A 124 14.76 8.54 17.49
CA SER A 124 15.48 7.96 16.36
C SER A 124 15.48 8.95 15.22
N THR A 125 16.61 9.13 14.58
CA THR A 125 16.80 9.98 13.42
C THR A 125 17.16 9.12 12.23
N ASP A 126 16.39 9.24 11.15
CA ASP A 126 16.57 8.46 9.93
C ASP A 126 16.71 9.40 8.74
N ASP A 127 17.51 9.02 7.74
CA ASP A 127 17.50 9.66 6.43
C ASP A 127 16.44 8.97 5.55
N LEU A 128 15.44 9.72 5.15
CA LEU A 128 14.33 9.22 4.31
C LEU A 128 14.67 9.26 2.82
N ARG A 129 15.71 10.03 2.41
CA ARG A 129 16.01 10.27 0.99
C ARG A 129 16.24 8.99 0.18
N PRO A 130 16.99 7.98 0.68
CA PRO A 130 17.19 6.72 -0.05
C PRO A 130 15.88 5.93 -0.28
N SER A 131 14.87 6.15 0.56
CA SER A 131 13.59 5.47 0.47
C SER A 131 12.54 6.25 -0.33
N LEU A 132 12.82 7.48 -0.76
CA LEU A 132 11.99 8.27 -1.66
C LEU A 132 12.42 7.99 -3.11
N LEU A 133 11.71 7.10 -3.78
CA LEU A 133 12.02 6.64 -5.15
C LEU A 133 11.44 7.57 -6.22
N GLY A 134 10.27 8.17 -5.93
CA GLY A 134 9.59 9.08 -6.85
C GLY A 134 8.62 10.00 -6.13
N LEU A 135 8.43 11.21 -6.69
CA LEU A 135 7.50 12.21 -6.17
C LEU A 135 7.08 13.11 -7.33
N ALA A 136 5.78 13.23 -7.56
CA ALA A 136 5.26 14.09 -8.65
C ALA A 136 3.94 14.74 -8.23
N VAL A 137 3.87 16.06 -8.32
CA VAL A 137 2.62 16.80 -8.12
C VAL A 137 1.77 16.68 -9.37
N LEU A 138 0.50 16.28 -9.21
CA LEU A 138 -0.43 16.08 -10.32
C LEU A 138 -1.02 17.42 -10.79
N PRO A 139 -1.53 17.50 -12.04
CA PRO A 139 -2.19 18.69 -12.55
C PRO A 139 -3.33 19.18 -11.66
N ALA A 140 -3.66 20.46 -11.76
CA ALA A 140 -4.83 21.01 -11.09
C ALA A 140 -6.11 20.34 -11.64
N GLY A 141 -7.05 20.02 -10.74
CA GLY A 141 -8.30 19.32 -11.09
C GLY A 141 -8.31 17.83 -10.75
N ASP A 142 -7.17 17.26 -10.35
CA ASP A 142 -7.10 15.86 -9.93
C ASP A 142 -7.56 15.62 -8.47
N ALA A 143 -7.82 16.69 -7.70
CA ALA A 143 -8.34 16.57 -6.35
C ALA A 143 -9.78 16.03 -6.33
N THR A 144 -10.04 15.08 -5.43
CA THR A 144 -11.36 14.44 -5.31
C THR A 144 -12.31 15.16 -4.37
N HIS A 145 -11.80 15.99 -3.46
CA HIS A 145 -12.62 16.54 -2.36
C HIS A 145 -12.77 18.07 -2.35
N ALA A 146 -11.84 18.83 -2.89
CA ALA A 146 -11.97 20.29 -2.94
C ALA A 146 -11.04 20.89 -4.01
N THR A 147 -11.45 22.05 -4.55
CA THR A 147 -10.66 22.78 -5.57
C THR A 147 -9.36 23.38 -5.03
N SER A 148 -9.24 23.50 -3.73
CA SER A 148 -8.05 24.01 -3.03
C SER A 148 -7.06 22.94 -2.61
N ASN A 149 -7.29 21.67 -2.93
CA ASN A 149 -6.39 20.60 -2.55
C ASN A 149 -5.33 20.35 -3.64
N VAL A 150 -4.14 19.99 -3.18
CA VAL A 150 -3.03 19.60 -4.06
C VAL A 150 -2.81 18.09 -3.95
N VAL A 151 -2.79 17.43 -5.09
CA VAL A 151 -2.57 15.99 -5.18
C VAL A 151 -1.17 15.71 -5.69
N PHE A 152 -0.51 14.74 -5.08
CA PHE A 152 0.75 14.22 -5.58
C PHE A 152 0.78 12.69 -5.54
N THR A 153 1.65 12.12 -6.36
CA THR A 153 2.01 10.70 -6.29
C THR A 153 3.39 10.56 -5.67
N ALA A 154 3.55 9.51 -4.87
CA ALA A 154 4.84 9.15 -4.29
C ALA A 154 5.12 7.67 -4.51
N GLU A 155 6.38 7.34 -4.78
CA GLU A 155 6.88 5.99 -4.76
C GLU A 155 7.87 5.82 -3.63
N LEU A 156 7.57 4.91 -2.71
CA LEU A 156 8.27 4.74 -1.45
C LEU A 156 8.84 3.33 -1.35
N ALA A 157 10.13 3.21 -1.04
CA ALA A 157 10.78 1.92 -0.78
C ALA A 157 10.23 1.27 0.50
N THR A 158 10.20 -0.05 0.49
CA THR A 158 9.78 -0.85 1.64
C THR A 158 10.95 -1.44 2.40
N GLN A 159 12.14 -1.43 1.82
CA GLN A 159 13.35 -2.03 2.37
C GLN A 159 14.51 -1.03 2.39
N PRO A 160 15.44 -1.13 3.35
CA PRO A 160 15.46 -2.07 4.50
C PRO A 160 14.37 -1.80 5.53
N ARG A 161 13.69 -0.65 5.44
CA ARG A 161 12.55 -0.24 6.26
C ARG A 161 11.54 0.50 5.38
N ALA A 162 10.28 0.12 5.48
CA ALA A 162 9.22 0.80 4.74
C ALA A 162 9.12 2.28 5.16
N LEU A 163 9.28 3.18 4.19
CA LEU A 163 8.94 4.58 4.35
C LEU A 163 7.43 4.74 4.29
N ARG A 164 6.86 5.42 5.27
CA ARG A 164 5.41 5.67 5.35
C ARG A 164 5.07 7.06 4.81
N PRO A 165 3.89 7.22 4.16
CA PRO A 165 3.43 8.52 3.70
C PRO A 165 3.47 9.61 4.78
N ALA A 166 3.00 9.33 6.00
CA ALA A 166 3.03 10.30 7.09
C ALA A 166 4.45 10.78 7.45
N GLU A 167 5.46 9.91 7.34
CA GLU A 167 6.86 10.31 7.59
C GLU A 167 7.37 11.24 6.47
N LEU A 168 7.01 10.96 5.22
CA LEU A 168 7.33 11.82 4.09
C LEU A 168 6.63 13.18 4.21
N ILE A 169 5.32 13.19 4.46
CA ILE A 169 4.53 14.42 4.60
C ILE A 169 5.10 15.28 5.73
N GLY A 170 5.32 14.70 6.91
CA GLY A 170 5.87 15.41 8.05
C GLY A 170 7.28 15.96 7.84
N ALA A 171 8.08 15.34 6.96
CA ALA A 171 9.44 15.81 6.65
C ALA A 171 9.46 16.89 5.57
N VAL A 172 8.57 16.81 4.56
CA VAL A 172 8.59 17.70 3.39
C VAL A 172 7.59 18.85 3.53
N TRP A 173 6.42 18.59 4.13
CA TRP A 173 5.33 19.56 4.30
C TRP A 173 4.80 19.59 5.74
N PRO A 174 5.62 19.94 6.75
CA PRO A 174 5.27 19.79 8.17
C PRO A 174 4.09 20.66 8.63
N ALA A 175 3.71 21.66 7.86
CA ALA A 175 2.59 22.58 8.17
C ALA A 175 1.30 22.22 7.41
N VAL A 176 1.30 21.16 6.61
CA VAL A 176 0.16 20.79 5.76
C VAL A 176 -0.45 19.48 6.26
N GLU A 177 -1.78 19.41 6.28
CA GLU A 177 -2.51 18.20 6.63
C GLU A 177 -2.86 17.40 5.38
N ASP A 178 -2.80 16.06 5.49
CA ASP A 178 -3.32 15.14 4.48
C ASP A 178 -4.82 14.91 4.70
N VAL A 179 -5.60 14.96 3.61
CA VAL A 179 -7.03 14.63 3.60
C VAL A 179 -7.25 13.19 3.22
N ARG A 180 -6.47 12.72 2.27
CA ARG A 180 -6.62 11.39 1.70
C ARG A 180 -5.26 10.78 1.37
N VAL A 181 -5.04 9.58 1.84
CA VAL A 181 -3.84 8.78 1.53
C VAL A 181 -4.29 7.46 0.97
N LEU A 182 -4.07 7.24 -0.32
CA LEU A 182 -4.47 6.06 -1.06
C LEU A 182 -3.23 5.30 -1.55
N ARG A 183 -3.08 4.05 -1.13
CA ARG A 183 -2.09 3.14 -1.72
C ARG A 183 -2.64 2.60 -3.03
N THR A 184 -1.96 2.88 -4.14
CA THR A 184 -2.40 2.44 -5.46
C THR A 184 -1.78 1.12 -5.88
N HIS A 185 -0.51 0.87 -5.52
CA HIS A 185 0.21 -0.35 -5.90
C HIS A 185 1.18 -0.83 -4.83
N GLN A 186 1.47 -2.11 -4.85
CA GLN A 186 2.64 -2.73 -4.23
C GLN A 186 3.46 -3.39 -5.33
N TRP A 187 4.77 -3.18 -5.32
CA TRP A 187 5.66 -3.61 -6.39
C TRP A 187 6.71 -4.58 -5.92
N ILE A 188 6.87 -5.64 -6.69
CA ILE A 188 8.01 -6.55 -6.62
C ILE A 188 8.94 -6.19 -7.77
N GLU A 189 10.23 -5.99 -7.49
CA GLU A 189 11.23 -5.74 -8.50
C GLU A 189 12.38 -6.73 -8.35
N ARG A 190 12.66 -7.47 -9.42
CA ARG A 190 13.77 -8.41 -9.52
C ARG A 190 14.32 -8.38 -10.94
N ASP A 191 15.64 -8.42 -11.07
CA ASP A 191 16.33 -8.49 -12.37
C ASP A 191 15.91 -7.39 -13.36
N GLY A 192 15.56 -6.20 -12.84
CA GLY A 192 15.11 -5.06 -13.64
C GLY A 192 13.68 -5.17 -14.18
N ALA A 193 12.94 -6.21 -13.81
CA ALA A 193 11.51 -6.33 -14.08
C ALA A 193 10.69 -5.95 -12.85
N ARG A 194 9.50 -5.37 -13.09
CA ARG A 194 8.61 -4.88 -12.05
C ARG A 194 7.19 -5.39 -12.29
N TRP A 195 6.56 -5.93 -11.26
CA TRP A 195 5.18 -6.43 -11.31
C TRP A 195 4.50 -6.33 -9.96
N GLU A 196 3.19 -6.47 -9.94
CA GLU A 196 2.40 -6.57 -8.72
C GLU A 196 2.41 -8.00 -8.15
N PRO A 197 2.13 -8.20 -6.84
CA PRO A 197 2.10 -9.53 -6.21
C PRO A 197 1.14 -10.54 -6.87
N LEU A 198 0.04 -10.05 -7.47
CA LEU A 198 -0.86 -10.86 -8.29
C LEU A 198 -0.66 -10.57 -9.77
N PRO A 199 -0.81 -11.58 -10.66
CA PRO A 199 -0.61 -11.37 -12.08
C PRO A 199 -1.56 -10.32 -12.66
N SER A 200 -1.02 -9.53 -13.58
CA SER A 200 -1.72 -8.49 -14.33
C SER A 200 -2.99 -9.03 -14.98
N GLY A 201 -4.10 -8.34 -14.84
CA GLY A 201 -5.41 -8.75 -15.31
C GLY A 201 -6.49 -8.70 -14.22
N ALA A 202 -6.13 -9.02 -12.99
CA ALA A 202 -7.02 -8.86 -11.84
C ALA A 202 -7.08 -7.42 -11.33
N THR A 203 -5.94 -6.70 -11.37
CA THR A 203 -5.77 -5.32 -10.91
C THR A 203 -6.12 -4.28 -11.98
N ASP A 204 -5.91 -4.57 -13.25
CA ASP A 204 -6.20 -3.63 -14.36
C ASP A 204 -7.68 -3.23 -14.45
N ALA A 205 -8.59 -4.15 -14.16
CA ALA A 205 -10.03 -3.87 -14.14
C ALA A 205 -10.43 -2.88 -13.04
N LEU A 206 -9.78 -2.95 -11.87
CA LEU A 206 -10.04 -2.05 -10.74
C LEU A 206 -9.50 -0.64 -11.01
N HIS A 207 -8.31 -0.55 -11.56
CA HIS A 207 -7.69 0.74 -11.92
C HIS A 207 -8.48 1.47 -13.03
N ALA A 208 -9.12 0.72 -13.94
CA ALA A 208 -10.00 1.28 -14.95
C ALA A 208 -11.29 1.87 -14.34
N GLN A 209 -11.86 1.24 -13.32
CA GLN A 209 -13.07 1.74 -12.62
C GLN A 209 -12.78 3.02 -11.81
N VAL A 210 -11.63 3.10 -11.15
CA VAL A 210 -11.24 4.29 -10.36
C VAL A 210 -10.90 5.50 -11.24
N ARG A 211 -10.48 5.29 -12.49
CA ARG A 211 -10.27 6.37 -13.45
C ARG A 211 -11.58 6.89 -14.08
N ALA A 212 -12.66 6.11 -13.96
CA ALA A 212 -13.97 6.43 -14.54
C ALA A 212 -14.98 6.99 -13.51
N SER A 213 -14.64 7.02 -12.23
CA SER A 213 -15.41 7.58 -11.11
C SER A 213 -14.76 8.83 -10.54
#